data_5254d69585eaa5321219e914e2aacb1b
#
_entry.id   5254d69585eaa5321219e914e2aacb1b
#
_cell.length_a   1.000
_cell.length_b   1.000
_cell.length_c   1.000
_cell.angle_alpha   90.00
_cell.angle_beta   90.00
_cell.angle_gamma   90.00
#
_symmetry.space_group_name_H-M   'P 1'
#
loop_
_entity.id
_entity.type
_entity.pdbx_description
1 polymer ?
#
loop_
_entity_poly.entity_id
_entity_poly.type
_entity_poly.pdbx_seq_one_letter_code
_entity_poly.pdbx_strand_id
1 'polypeptide(L)'
;LKSYSTYIRAYLDYLSNILHKRPEDVSWDELRDYIRWIQKNRNLSDRTINASISQLRFFTLYVLHKPWDDTQLPMRKFDTYLPYVPSRSEIDSFLNTLPTLKQKAMVSLMYASGLRIGEVCRLKYEDIQRSSMRIHITKTKNRSDRYTILSERALDILTRYWYEYERPTDWLFPSRRDPLRPIKTAVVDRQVLEHRKHLNLNPKLNCHSFRHAFATHLYESGTDLLTLKELLGHKSINSTVIYIHLASYSSRNICSPFDQMGGALHV
;
A
#
# COMPACT_ATOMS: atom_id res chain seq x y z
N LEU A 1 8.27 -1.05 -14.93
CA LEU A 1 8.64 -0.25 -16.11
C LEU A 1 7.89 1.09 -16.21
N LYS A 2 6.55 1.15 -16.01
CA LYS A 2 5.80 2.42 -16.18
C LYS A 2 6.25 3.55 -15.25
N SER A 3 6.61 3.29 -13.99
CA SER A 3 7.09 4.33 -13.08
C SER A 3 8.51 4.80 -13.41
N TYR A 4 9.38 3.90 -13.84
CA TYR A 4 10.73 4.26 -14.29
C TYR A 4 10.70 5.16 -15.52
N SER A 5 9.85 4.86 -16.50
CA SER A 5 9.75 5.66 -17.71
C SER A 5 9.25 7.11 -17.46
N THR A 6 8.46 7.35 -16.41
CA THR A 6 7.88 8.67 -16.15
C THR A 6 8.93 9.71 -15.75
N TYR A 7 9.83 9.35 -14.84
CA TYR A 7 10.86 10.30 -14.38
C TYR A 7 11.96 10.47 -15.42
N ILE A 8 12.35 9.38 -16.11
CA ILE A 8 13.34 9.48 -17.18
C ILE A 8 12.80 10.29 -18.36
N ARG A 9 11.52 10.12 -18.73
CA ARG A 9 10.91 10.96 -19.77
C ARG A 9 10.95 12.43 -19.37
N ALA A 10 10.56 12.77 -18.15
CA ALA A 10 10.61 14.15 -17.67
C ALA A 10 12.03 14.74 -17.67
N TYR A 11 13.04 13.90 -17.42
CA TYR A 11 14.44 14.31 -17.54
C TYR A 11 14.85 14.55 -18.99
N LEU A 12 14.51 13.65 -19.89
CA LEU A 12 14.81 13.81 -21.33
C LEU A 12 14.09 15.03 -21.94
N ASP A 13 12.83 15.26 -21.54
CA ASP A 13 12.08 16.46 -21.93
C ASP A 13 12.77 17.75 -21.45
N TYR A 14 13.32 17.74 -20.22
CA TYR A 14 14.09 18.86 -19.69
C TYR A 14 15.38 19.09 -20.49
N LEU A 15 16.12 18.02 -20.81
CA LEU A 15 17.33 18.12 -21.62
C LEU A 15 17.05 18.67 -23.01
N SER A 16 16.00 18.18 -23.67
CA SER A 16 15.64 18.61 -25.03
C SER A 16 15.14 20.05 -25.09
N ASN A 17 14.29 20.45 -24.12
CA ASN A 17 13.57 21.72 -24.20
C ASN A 17 14.25 22.88 -23.48
N ILE A 18 15.15 22.59 -22.53
CA ILE A 18 15.76 23.62 -21.67
C ILE A 18 17.28 23.67 -21.83
N LEU A 19 17.96 22.52 -21.75
CA LEU A 19 19.43 22.49 -21.85
C LEU A 19 19.95 22.30 -23.28
N HIS A 20 19.14 21.77 -24.18
CA HIS A 20 19.52 21.45 -25.56
C HIS A 20 20.77 20.54 -25.64
N LYS A 21 20.86 19.56 -24.72
CA LYS A 21 21.99 18.63 -24.58
C LYS A 21 21.56 17.17 -24.67
N ARG A 22 22.50 16.32 -25.09
CA ARG A 22 22.32 14.88 -25.01
C ARG A 22 22.57 14.39 -23.57
N PRO A 23 21.93 13.30 -23.13
CA PRO A 23 22.12 12.76 -21.78
C PRO A 23 23.57 12.42 -21.44
N GLU A 24 24.37 12.05 -22.47
CA GLU A 24 25.78 11.71 -22.31
C GLU A 24 26.66 12.91 -21.96
N ASP A 25 26.24 14.12 -22.31
CA ASP A 25 27.04 15.35 -22.22
C ASP A 25 26.68 16.18 -20.96
N VAL A 26 25.78 15.64 -20.10
CA VAL A 26 25.30 16.35 -18.90
C VAL A 26 26.30 16.24 -17.77
N SER A 27 26.65 17.37 -17.19
CA SER A 27 27.52 17.47 -16.02
C SER A 27 26.75 17.21 -14.69
N TRP A 28 27.49 17.00 -13.59
CA TRP A 28 26.90 16.88 -12.26
C TRP A 28 26.17 18.14 -11.79
N ASP A 29 26.69 19.32 -12.17
CA ASP A 29 26.03 20.60 -11.88
C ASP A 29 24.66 20.69 -12.53
N GLU A 30 24.59 20.35 -13.81
CA GLU A 30 23.34 20.35 -14.58
C GLU A 30 22.34 19.28 -14.07
N LEU A 31 22.82 18.14 -13.60
CA LEU A 31 21.95 17.17 -12.91
C LEU A 31 21.38 17.73 -11.60
N ARG A 32 22.20 18.45 -10.81
CA ARG A 32 21.74 19.15 -9.60
C ARG A 32 20.71 20.23 -9.94
N ASP A 33 20.94 20.98 -11.00
CA ASP A 33 20.00 22.03 -11.46
C ASP A 33 18.68 21.43 -11.94
N TYR A 34 18.70 20.29 -12.66
CA TYR A 34 17.50 19.57 -12.99
C TYR A 34 16.71 19.15 -11.73
N ILE A 35 17.36 18.61 -10.71
CA ILE A 35 16.70 18.23 -9.45
C ILE A 35 16.08 19.44 -8.74
N ARG A 36 16.78 20.58 -8.69
CA ARG A 36 16.23 21.84 -8.17
C ARG A 36 15.04 22.32 -8.99
N TRP A 37 15.14 22.22 -10.32
CA TRP A 37 14.09 22.62 -11.24
C TRP A 37 12.82 21.80 -11.06
N ILE A 38 12.88 20.46 -11.01
CA ILE A 38 11.70 19.62 -10.79
C ILE A 38 11.06 19.86 -9.42
N GLN A 39 11.87 20.11 -8.40
CA GLN A 39 11.38 20.43 -7.08
C GLN A 39 10.59 21.73 -7.08
N LYS A 40 11.15 22.79 -7.65
CA LYS A 40 10.52 24.12 -7.68
C LYS A 40 9.27 24.15 -8.56
N ASN A 41 9.34 23.57 -9.76
CA ASN A 41 8.25 23.67 -10.75
C ASN A 41 7.12 22.67 -10.52
N ARG A 42 7.36 21.55 -9.84
CA ARG A 42 6.36 20.50 -9.59
C ARG A 42 6.00 20.33 -8.12
N ASN A 43 6.57 21.12 -7.24
CA ASN A 43 6.38 21.07 -5.78
C ASN A 43 6.46 19.63 -5.22
N LEU A 44 7.52 18.90 -5.60
CA LEU A 44 7.69 17.49 -5.25
C LEU A 44 8.27 17.32 -3.85
N SER A 45 7.78 16.31 -3.14
CA SER A 45 8.35 15.92 -1.84
C SER A 45 9.75 15.32 -2.00
N ASP A 46 10.58 15.40 -0.95
CA ASP A 46 11.94 14.81 -0.96
C ASP A 46 11.94 13.30 -1.24
N ARG A 47 10.92 12.58 -0.78
CA ARG A 47 10.71 11.16 -1.15
C ARG A 47 10.56 10.97 -2.66
N THR A 48 9.81 11.84 -3.33
CA THR A 48 9.62 11.79 -4.79
C THR A 48 10.89 12.20 -5.52
N ILE A 49 11.61 13.19 -5.00
CA ILE A 49 12.94 13.58 -5.50
C ILE A 49 13.91 12.42 -5.42
N ASN A 50 13.98 11.70 -4.29
CA ASN A 50 14.82 10.51 -4.14
C ASN A 50 14.45 9.40 -5.12
N ALA A 51 13.16 9.23 -5.43
CA ALA A 51 12.74 8.31 -6.49
C ALA A 51 13.26 8.75 -7.87
N SER A 52 13.27 10.05 -8.15
CA SER A 52 13.85 10.60 -9.39
C SER A 52 15.37 10.37 -9.45
N ILE A 53 16.10 10.67 -8.37
CA ILE A 53 17.56 10.44 -8.26
C ILE A 53 17.89 8.95 -8.48
N SER A 54 17.14 8.04 -7.83
CA SER A 54 17.34 6.58 -8.00
C SER A 54 17.18 6.15 -9.46
N GLN A 55 16.27 6.77 -10.20
CA GLN A 55 16.04 6.45 -11.60
C GLN A 55 17.06 7.07 -12.54
N LEU A 56 17.52 8.28 -12.24
CA LEU A 56 18.67 8.88 -12.94
C LEU A 56 19.92 8.03 -12.73
N ARG A 57 20.19 7.58 -11.51
CA ARG A 57 21.28 6.65 -11.21
C ARG A 57 21.19 5.37 -12.04
N PHE A 58 20.02 4.75 -12.07
CA PHE A 58 19.81 3.55 -12.89
C PHE A 58 20.04 3.84 -14.38
N PHE A 59 19.52 4.95 -14.89
CA PHE A 59 19.69 5.35 -16.28
C PHE A 59 21.16 5.59 -16.63
N THR A 60 21.89 6.30 -15.77
CA THR A 60 23.32 6.60 -15.97
C THR A 60 24.17 5.32 -15.97
N LEU A 61 23.95 4.43 -14.99
CA LEU A 61 24.73 3.20 -14.86
C LEU A 61 24.43 2.17 -15.96
N TYR A 62 23.14 1.94 -16.27
CA TYR A 62 22.73 0.79 -17.09
C TYR A 62 22.28 1.14 -18.51
N VAL A 63 22.05 2.40 -18.82
CA VAL A 63 21.68 2.84 -20.16
C VAL A 63 22.80 3.66 -20.80
N LEU A 64 23.38 4.60 -20.04
CA LEU A 64 24.50 5.42 -20.55
C LEU A 64 25.86 4.76 -20.30
N HIS A 65 25.92 3.68 -19.48
CA HIS A 65 27.15 2.99 -19.09
C HIS A 65 28.22 3.91 -18.50
N LYS A 66 27.80 4.91 -17.74
CA LYS A 66 28.66 5.88 -17.07
C LYS A 66 28.70 5.63 -15.56
N PRO A 67 29.82 5.93 -14.89
CA PRO A 67 29.91 5.84 -13.45
C PRO A 67 28.94 6.82 -12.77
N TRP A 68 28.42 6.42 -11.62
CA TRP A 68 27.60 7.27 -10.75
C TRP A 68 28.32 7.53 -9.43
N ASP A 69 28.32 8.78 -9.00
CA ASP A 69 28.93 9.20 -7.74
C ASP A 69 27.80 9.73 -6.81
N ASP A 70 27.53 8.97 -5.74
CA ASP A 70 26.52 9.34 -4.74
C ASP A 70 26.90 10.60 -3.95
N THR A 71 28.17 11.01 -3.95
CA THR A 71 28.61 12.25 -3.28
C THR A 71 28.24 13.49 -4.09
N GLN A 72 28.18 13.39 -5.40
CA GLN A 72 27.79 14.48 -6.30
C GLN A 72 26.29 14.76 -6.27
N LEU A 73 25.46 13.71 -6.15
CA LEU A 73 24.01 13.81 -6.07
C LEU A 73 23.46 12.87 -4.97
N PRO A 74 23.63 13.26 -3.68
CA PRO A 74 23.21 12.43 -2.56
C PRO A 74 21.68 12.36 -2.45
N MET A 75 21.20 11.26 -1.90
CA MET A 75 19.80 11.13 -1.48
C MET A 75 19.49 12.11 -0.36
N ARG A 76 18.33 12.73 -0.40
CA ARG A 76 17.86 13.64 0.63
C ARG A 76 17.41 12.91 1.87
N LYS A 77 17.71 13.46 3.02
CA LYS A 77 17.09 13.05 4.28
C LYS A 77 15.68 13.61 4.34
N PHE A 78 14.73 12.81 4.78
CA PHE A 78 13.35 13.26 5.00
C PHE A 78 12.74 12.49 6.17
N ASP A 79 11.83 13.14 6.86
CA ASP A 79 11.12 12.53 7.96
C ASP A 79 10.15 11.47 7.45
N THR A 80 10.15 10.33 8.12
CA THR A 80 9.18 9.26 7.87
C THR A 80 8.06 9.37 8.88
N TYR A 81 6.88 9.77 8.41
CA TYR A 81 5.69 9.80 9.25
C TYR A 81 5.04 8.43 9.30
N LEU A 82 4.58 8.06 10.50
CA LEU A 82 3.78 6.86 10.66
C LEU A 82 2.47 6.99 9.89
N PRO A 83 2.02 5.94 9.19
CA PRO A 83 0.75 5.97 8.49
C PRO A 83 -0.41 6.07 9.48
N TYR A 84 -1.51 6.68 9.03
CA TYR A 84 -2.74 6.72 9.80
C TYR A 84 -3.38 5.33 9.85
N VAL A 85 -3.70 4.89 11.05
CA VAL A 85 -4.42 3.64 11.33
C VAL A 85 -5.80 4.00 11.88
N PRO A 86 -6.89 3.77 11.14
CA PRO A 86 -8.23 3.98 11.65
C PRO A 86 -8.55 2.98 12.77
N SER A 87 -9.27 3.43 13.77
CA SER A 87 -9.76 2.60 14.88
C SER A 87 -10.80 1.58 14.41
N ARG A 88 -11.06 0.55 15.21
CA ARG A 88 -12.09 -0.46 14.92
C ARG A 88 -13.48 0.18 14.75
N SER A 89 -13.81 1.19 15.56
CA SER A 89 -15.09 1.92 15.46
C SER A 89 -15.19 2.75 14.19
N GLU A 90 -14.12 3.43 13.78
CA GLU A 90 -14.09 4.16 12.50
C GLU A 90 -14.26 3.24 11.30
N ILE A 91 -13.63 2.06 11.32
CA ILE A 91 -13.77 1.05 10.25
C ILE A 91 -15.20 0.53 10.20
N ASP A 92 -15.79 0.20 11.35
CA ASP A 92 -17.16 -0.30 11.40
C ASP A 92 -18.16 0.75 10.91
N SER A 93 -18.03 2.00 11.35
CA SER A 93 -18.81 3.13 10.85
C SER A 93 -18.66 3.29 9.34
N PHE A 94 -17.42 3.27 8.84
CA PHE A 94 -17.13 3.37 7.42
C PHE A 94 -17.80 2.27 6.60
N LEU A 95 -17.67 1.01 7.04
CA LEU A 95 -18.25 -0.15 6.35
C LEU A 95 -19.77 -0.14 6.36
N ASN A 96 -20.38 0.27 7.47
CA ASN A 96 -21.84 0.22 7.62
C ASN A 96 -22.56 1.31 6.80
N THR A 97 -21.86 2.39 6.47
CA THR A 97 -22.41 3.53 5.73
C THR A 97 -22.08 3.52 4.24
N LEU A 98 -21.27 2.55 3.76
CA LEU A 98 -20.97 2.43 2.33
C LEU A 98 -22.23 2.20 1.49
N PRO A 99 -22.39 2.94 0.37
CA PRO A 99 -23.66 2.99 -0.38
C PRO A 99 -23.99 1.71 -1.15
N THR A 100 -23.03 0.86 -1.46
CA THR A 100 -23.24 -0.36 -2.24
C THR A 100 -22.57 -1.58 -1.63
N LEU A 101 -23.16 -2.79 -1.81
CA LEU A 101 -22.56 -4.05 -1.40
C LEU A 101 -21.19 -4.29 -2.07
N LYS A 102 -21.04 -3.87 -3.32
CA LYS A 102 -19.75 -3.97 -4.03
C LYS A 102 -18.64 -3.21 -3.33
N GLN A 103 -18.90 -1.96 -2.93
CA GLN A 103 -17.92 -1.15 -2.18
C GLN A 103 -17.66 -1.76 -0.80
N LYS A 104 -18.71 -2.19 -0.10
CA LYS A 104 -18.59 -2.83 1.20
C LYS A 104 -17.75 -4.11 1.13
N ALA A 105 -17.97 -4.95 0.13
CA ALA A 105 -17.20 -6.17 -0.09
C ALA A 105 -15.70 -5.87 -0.36
N MET A 106 -15.40 -4.89 -1.23
CA MET A 106 -14.01 -4.52 -1.54
C MET A 106 -13.27 -3.97 -0.31
N VAL A 107 -13.89 -3.06 0.44
CA VAL A 107 -13.26 -2.47 1.64
C VAL A 107 -13.15 -3.50 2.76
N SER A 108 -14.15 -4.36 2.94
CA SER A 108 -14.08 -5.48 3.90
C SER A 108 -12.88 -6.37 3.65
N LEU A 109 -12.57 -6.71 2.40
CA LEU A 109 -11.39 -7.52 2.06
C LEU A 109 -10.07 -6.80 2.33
N MET A 110 -10.01 -5.49 2.12
CA MET A 110 -8.81 -4.73 2.47
C MET A 110 -8.52 -4.77 3.98
N TYR A 111 -9.56 -4.70 4.80
CA TYR A 111 -9.43 -4.75 6.26
C TYR A 111 -9.37 -6.17 6.81
N ALA A 112 -10.27 -7.07 6.41
CA ALA A 112 -10.37 -8.40 7.01
C ALA A 112 -9.26 -9.37 6.56
N SER A 113 -8.64 -9.10 5.40
CA SER A 113 -7.64 -9.98 4.80
C SER A 113 -6.33 -9.26 4.47
N GLY A 114 -6.23 -7.97 4.77
CA GLY A 114 -5.06 -7.16 4.54
C GLY A 114 -4.67 -6.99 3.07
N LEU A 115 -5.61 -7.09 2.14
CA LEU A 115 -5.35 -7.01 0.72
C LEU A 115 -4.99 -5.58 0.27
N ARG A 116 -4.08 -5.48 -0.69
CA ARG A 116 -3.85 -4.22 -1.39
C ARG A 116 -5.00 -3.94 -2.35
N ILE A 117 -5.32 -2.66 -2.57
CA ILE A 117 -6.36 -2.25 -3.54
C ILE A 117 -6.20 -2.93 -4.90
N GLY A 118 -4.96 -3.04 -5.40
CA GLY A 118 -4.69 -3.72 -6.68
C GLY A 118 -4.88 -5.23 -6.63
N GLU A 119 -4.76 -5.86 -5.48
CA GLU A 119 -5.06 -7.28 -5.27
C GLU A 119 -6.57 -7.48 -5.24
N VAL A 120 -7.31 -6.69 -4.46
CA VAL A 120 -8.78 -6.73 -4.43
C VAL A 120 -9.38 -6.55 -5.82
N CYS A 121 -8.92 -5.55 -6.58
CA CYS A 121 -9.44 -5.30 -7.92
C CYS A 121 -9.24 -6.48 -8.89
N ARG A 122 -8.22 -7.31 -8.67
CA ARG A 122 -7.86 -8.44 -9.54
C ARG A 122 -8.20 -9.80 -8.96
N LEU A 123 -8.97 -9.85 -7.88
CA LEU A 123 -9.48 -11.11 -7.37
C LEU A 123 -10.41 -11.77 -8.39
N LYS A 124 -10.23 -13.05 -8.54
CA LYS A 124 -11.17 -13.93 -9.25
C LYS A 124 -12.08 -14.68 -8.28
N TYR A 125 -13.16 -15.21 -8.79
CA TYR A 125 -14.06 -16.03 -7.97
C TYR A 125 -13.33 -17.27 -7.41
N GLU A 126 -12.48 -17.91 -8.22
CA GLU A 126 -11.69 -19.08 -7.86
C GLU A 126 -10.65 -18.84 -6.74
N ASP A 127 -10.25 -17.57 -6.52
CA ASP A 127 -9.30 -17.21 -5.48
C ASP A 127 -9.91 -17.32 -4.06
N ILE A 128 -11.24 -17.38 -3.96
CA ILE A 128 -11.98 -17.46 -2.68
C ILE A 128 -12.18 -18.91 -2.28
N GLN A 129 -11.32 -19.41 -1.41
CA GLN A 129 -11.36 -20.78 -0.90
C GLN A 129 -12.23 -20.87 0.36
N ARG A 130 -13.54 -21.08 0.16
CA ARG A 130 -14.55 -21.09 1.26
C ARG A 130 -14.30 -22.21 2.26
N SER A 131 -13.94 -23.41 1.80
CA SER A 131 -13.74 -24.59 2.65
C SER A 131 -12.56 -24.45 3.62
N SER A 132 -11.51 -23.73 3.21
CA SER A 132 -10.31 -23.50 4.03
C SER A 132 -10.27 -22.10 4.66
N MET A 133 -11.30 -21.27 4.42
CA MET A 133 -11.37 -19.87 4.89
C MET A 133 -10.11 -19.07 4.53
N ARG A 134 -9.67 -19.19 3.27
CA ARG A 134 -8.47 -18.53 2.73
C ARG A 134 -8.76 -17.83 1.42
N ILE A 135 -7.93 -16.84 1.13
CA ILE A 135 -7.91 -16.16 -0.18
C ILE A 135 -6.54 -16.41 -0.79
N HIS A 136 -6.53 -16.95 -2.01
CA HIS A 136 -5.33 -17.13 -2.80
C HIS A 136 -5.01 -15.84 -3.55
N ILE A 137 -3.83 -15.30 -3.37
CA ILE A 137 -3.37 -14.11 -4.07
C ILE A 137 -2.30 -14.53 -5.06
N THR A 138 -2.72 -14.64 -6.31
CA THR A 138 -1.84 -14.99 -7.43
C THR A 138 -0.88 -13.87 -7.80
N LYS A 139 0.22 -14.25 -8.42
CA LYS A 139 1.34 -13.36 -8.79
C LYS A 139 0.88 -12.09 -9.51
N THR A 140 1.11 -10.96 -8.89
CA THR A 140 1.38 -9.74 -9.64
C THR A 140 2.89 -9.59 -9.78
N LYS A 141 3.36 -9.42 -11.00
CA LYS A 141 4.74 -9.17 -11.47
C LYS A 141 5.81 -9.05 -10.36
N ASN A 142 6.65 -10.07 -10.18
CA ASN A 142 7.75 -10.18 -9.19
C ASN A 142 7.38 -10.46 -7.72
N ARG A 143 6.21 -11.00 -7.41
CA ARG A 143 5.85 -11.45 -6.05
C ARG A 143 5.51 -12.93 -6.07
N SER A 144 5.79 -13.62 -4.97
CA SER A 144 5.37 -15.00 -4.76
C SER A 144 3.84 -15.03 -4.52
N ASP A 145 3.21 -16.11 -4.93
CA ASP A 145 1.85 -16.43 -4.52
C ASP A 145 1.79 -16.54 -3.00
N ARG A 146 0.68 -16.15 -2.43
CA ARG A 146 0.44 -16.30 -1.00
C ARG A 146 -1.02 -16.55 -0.70
N TYR A 147 -1.26 -17.09 0.46
CA TYR A 147 -2.58 -17.15 1.05
C TYR A 147 -2.73 -16.10 2.14
N THR A 148 -3.94 -15.58 2.29
CA THR A 148 -4.32 -14.76 3.45
C THR A 148 -5.64 -15.27 4.02
N ILE A 149 -6.00 -14.80 5.20
CA ILE A 149 -7.22 -15.22 5.89
C ILE A 149 -8.47 -14.63 5.22
N LEU A 150 -9.54 -15.39 5.24
CA LEU A 150 -10.89 -14.96 4.89
C LEU A 150 -11.75 -15.02 6.16
N SER A 151 -12.23 -13.89 6.65
CA SER A 151 -13.12 -13.89 7.81
C SER A 151 -14.56 -14.25 7.41
N GLU A 152 -15.31 -14.87 8.33
CA GLU A 152 -16.71 -15.23 8.14
C GLU A 152 -17.57 -14.01 7.77
N ARG A 153 -17.38 -12.89 8.48
CA ARG A 153 -18.10 -11.63 8.19
C ARG A 153 -17.79 -11.09 6.78
N ALA A 154 -16.54 -11.21 6.32
CA ALA A 154 -16.19 -10.82 4.95
C ALA A 154 -16.79 -11.77 3.92
N LEU A 155 -16.82 -13.07 4.21
CA LEU A 155 -17.44 -14.08 3.35
C LEU A 155 -18.96 -13.87 3.22
N ASP A 156 -19.65 -13.52 4.31
CA ASP A 156 -21.08 -13.17 4.27
C ASP A 156 -21.33 -11.96 3.36
N ILE A 157 -20.59 -10.88 3.53
CA ILE A 157 -20.72 -9.68 2.68
C ILE A 157 -20.42 -10.01 1.21
N LEU A 158 -19.39 -10.81 0.94
CA LEU A 158 -19.06 -11.27 -0.40
C LEU A 158 -20.15 -12.13 -1.01
N THR A 159 -20.75 -13.03 -0.23
CA THR A 159 -21.82 -13.92 -0.69
C THR A 159 -23.06 -13.09 -1.07
N ARG A 160 -23.45 -12.15 -0.23
CA ARG A 160 -24.56 -11.22 -0.52
C ARG A 160 -24.27 -10.38 -1.76
N TYR A 161 -23.07 -9.81 -1.86
CA TYR A 161 -22.64 -9.09 -3.05
C TYR A 161 -22.72 -9.95 -4.31
N TRP A 162 -22.23 -11.19 -4.25
CA TRP A 162 -22.19 -12.11 -5.39
C TRP A 162 -23.59 -12.44 -5.91
N TYR A 163 -24.56 -12.66 -5.01
CA TYR A 163 -25.96 -12.88 -5.40
C TYR A 163 -26.61 -11.63 -5.99
N GLU A 164 -26.35 -10.44 -5.44
CA GLU A 164 -26.93 -9.18 -5.92
C GLU A 164 -26.38 -8.76 -7.29
N TYR A 165 -25.12 -9.11 -7.59
CA TYR A 165 -24.44 -8.73 -8.83
C TYR A 165 -24.33 -9.87 -9.84
N GLU A 166 -25.42 -10.64 -10.02
CA GLU A 166 -25.58 -11.65 -11.07
C GLU A 166 -24.48 -12.73 -11.11
N ARG A 167 -23.87 -13.03 -9.98
CA ARG A 167 -22.90 -14.13 -9.79
C ARG A 167 -21.70 -14.06 -10.75
N PRO A 168 -20.85 -13.03 -10.65
CA PRO A 168 -19.66 -12.93 -11.51
C PRO A 168 -18.77 -14.17 -11.36
N THR A 169 -18.38 -14.77 -12.48
CA THR A 169 -17.67 -16.06 -12.51
C THR A 169 -16.18 -15.94 -12.76
N ASP A 170 -15.72 -14.87 -13.42
CA ASP A 170 -14.29 -14.62 -13.67
C ASP A 170 -13.74 -13.62 -12.65
N TRP A 171 -13.84 -12.32 -12.95
CA TRP A 171 -13.43 -11.30 -11.99
C TRP A 171 -14.45 -11.15 -10.86
N LEU A 172 -14.00 -11.26 -9.61
CA LEU A 172 -14.90 -11.07 -8.47
C LEU A 172 -15.52 -9.67 -8.46
N PHE A 173 -14.75 -8.65 -8.92
CA PHE A 173 -15.19 -7.26 -9.05
C PHE A 173 -15.02 -6.76 -10.49
N PRO A 174 -15.93 -7.13 -11.41
CA PRO A 174 -15.85 -6.69 -12.80
C PRO A 174 -16.06 -5.18 -12.93
N SER A 175 -15.50 -4.61 -14.00
CA SER A 175 -15.73 -3.21 -14.37
C SER A 175 -17.16 -3.04 -14.88
N ARG A 176 -17.82 -1.93 -14.52
CA ARG A 176 -19.17 -1.61 -15.02
C ARG A 176 -19.21 -1.38 -16.55
N ARG A 177 -18.11 -0.86 -17.12
CA ARG A 177 -18.06 -0.53 -18.57
C ARG A 177 -17.70 -1.75 -19.43
N ASP A 178 -16.94 -2.68 -18.89
CA ASP A 178 -16.43 -3.85 -19.60
C ASP A 178 -16.30 -4.97 -18.57
N PRO A 179 -17.33 -5.85 -18.44
CA PRO A 179 -17.32 -6.94 -17.47
C PRO A 179 -16.19 -7.97 -17.65
N LEU A 180 -15.60 -8.05 -18.85
CA LEU A 180 -14.45 -8.90 -19.12
C LEU A 180 -13.14 -8.37 -18.50
N ARG A 181 -13.19 -7.19 -17.92
CA ARG A 181 -12.04 -6.57 -17.23
C ARG A 181 -12.34 -6.30 -15.77
N PRO A 182 -11.33 -6.37 -14.91
CA PRO A 182 -11.49 -6.02 -13.51
C PRO A 182 -11.74 -4.52 -13.33
N ILE A 183 -12.35 -4.16 -12.22
CA ILE A 183 -12.49 -2.76 -11.82
C ILE A 183 -11.11 -2.07 -11.69
N LYS A 184 -11.01 -0.83 -12.13
CA LYS A 184 -9.75 -0.06 -12.01
C LYS A 184 -9.54 0.43 -10.58
N THR A 185 -8.31 0.34 -10.08
CA THR A 185 -7.94 0.83 -8.75
C THR A 185 -8.30 2.30 -8.52
N ALA A 186 -8.15 3.16 -9.54
CA ALA A 186 -8.50 4.58 -9.45
C ALA A 186 -10.01 4.82 -9.17
N VAL A 187 -10.89 3.89 -9.61
CA VAL A 187 -12.33 3.98 -9.32
C VAL A 187 -12.58 3.68 -7.85
N VAL A 188 -11.99 2.61 -7.33
CA VAL A 188 -12.14 2.20 -5.92
C VAL A 188 -11.52 3.24 -4.99
N ASP A 189 -10.34 3.74 -5.33
CA ASP A 189 -9.66 4.77 -4.53
C ASP A 189 -10.51 6.05 -4.45
N ARG A 190 -11.04 6.51 -5.58
CA ARG A 190 -11.95 7.65 -5.62
C ARG A 190 -13.19 7.43 -4.74
N GLN A 191 -13.83 6.26 -4.81
CA GLN A 191 -15.00 5.93 -4.01
C GLN A 191 -14.71 5.97 -2.50
N VAL A 192 -13.57 5.44 -2.07
CA VAL A 192 -13.11 5.50 -0.68
C VAL A 192 -12.87 6.94 -0.24
N LEU A 193 -12.22 7.77 -1.08
CA LEU A 193 -11.95 9.16 -0.77
C LEU A 193 -13.22 10.01 -0.70
N GLU A 194 -14.17 9.79 -1.60
CA GLU A 194 -15.48 10.47 -1.59
C GLU A 194 -16.27 10.10 -0.34
N HIS A 195 -16.35 8.81 0.01
CA HIS A 195 -17.05 8.35 1.21
C HIS A 195 -16.40 8.87 2.50
N ARG A 196 -15.07 8.87 2.58
CA ARG A 196 -14.32 9.48 3.69
C ARG A 196 -14.70 10.94 3.89
N LYS A 197 -14.79 11.72 2.79
CA LYS A 197 -15.18 13.13 2.83
C LYS A 197 -16.62 13.30 3.32
N HIS A 198 -17.53 12.45 2.84
CA HIS A 198 -18.93 12.46 3.24
C HIS A 198 -19.09 12.22 4.75
N LEU A 199 -18.30 11.34 5.33
CA LEU A 199 -18.29 11.04 6.76
C LEU A 199 -17.42 12.00 7.58
N ASN A 200 -16.79 12.98 6.96
CA ASN A 200 -15.87 13.92 7.60
C ASN A 200 -14.76 13.25 8.44
N LEU A 201 -14.26 12.10 7.93
CA LEU A 201 -13.21 11.34 8.60
C LEU A 201 -11.82 11.92 8.32
N ASN A 202 -10.82 11.41 9.06
CA ASN A 202 -9.43 11.86 8.96
C ASN A 202 -8.94 11.93 7.49
N PRO A 203 -8.38 13.06 7.02
CA PRO A 203 -7.93 13.25 5.64
C PRO A 203 -6.84 12.25 5.20
N LYS A 204 -6.12 11.64 6.14
CA LYS A 204 -5.08 10.63 5.86
C LYS A 204 -5.66 9.23 5.58
N LEU A 205 -6.94 8.98 5.87
CA LEU A 205 -7.60 7.71 5.59
C LEU A 205 -7.69 7.48 4.07
N ASN A 206 -7.22 6.35 3.61
CA ASN A 206 -7.22 5.92 2.21
C ASN A 206 -7.32 4.39 2.13
N CYS A 207 -7.36 3.81 0.93
CA CYS A 207 -7.43 2.36 0.76
C CYS A 207 -6.30 1.59 1.48
N HIS A 208 -5.11 2.18 1.59
CA HIS A 208 -3.98 1.52 2.26
C HIS A 208 -4.12 1.53 3.79
N SER A 209 -4.87 2.50 4.34
CA SER A 209 -5.13 2.60 5.78
C SER A 209 -5.89 1.39 6.32
N PHE A 210 -6.79 0.78 5.54
CA PHE A 210 -7.49 -0.45 5.94
C PHE A 210 -6.54 -1.64 6.08
N ARG A 211 -5.57 -1.76 5.18
CA ARG A 211 -4.53 -2.77 5.29
C ARG A 211 -3.58 -2.50 6.46
N HIS A 212 -3.25 -1.24 6.73
CA HIS A 212 -2.48 -0.89 7.93
C HIS A 212 -3.25 -1.25 9.21
N ALA A 213 -4.56 -0.95 9.24
CA ALA A 213 -5.42 -1.32 10.36
C ALA A 213 -5.49 -2.85 10.55
N PHE A 214 -5.66 -3.62 9.47
CA PHE A 214 -5.58 -5.08 9.56
C PHE A 214 -4.31 -5.55 10.25
N ALA A 215 -3.16 -5.08 9.78
CA ALA A 215 -1.88 -5.53 10.30
C ALA A 215 -1.64 -5.06 11.75
N THR A 216 -2.01 -3.81 12.07
CA THR A 216 -1.85 -3.26 13.42
C THR A 216 -2.77 -3.98 14.41
N HIS A 217 -4.07 -4.12 14.09
CA HIS A 217 -5.03 -4.77 14.96
C HIS A 217 -4.77 -6.27 15.13
N LEU A 218 -4.25 -6.93 14.08
CA LEU A 218 -3.88 -8.34 14.18
C LEU A 218 -2.63 -8.52 15.06
N TYR A 219 -1.65 -7.63 14.95
CA TYR A 219 -0.47 -7.61 15.80
C TYR A 219 -0.82 -7.27 17.26
N GLU A 220 -1.73 -6.33 17.51
CA GLU A 220 -2.28 -6.02 18.81
C GLU A 220 -3.01 -7.21 19.45
N SER A 221 -3.60 -8.06 18.62
CA SER A 221 -4.26 -9.31 19.07
C SER A 221 -3.27 -10.46 19.32
N GLY A 222 -1.95 -10.22 19.26
CA GLY A 222 -0.92 -11.19 19.61
C GLY A 222 -0.31 -11.96 18.43
N THR A 223 -0.67 -11.67 17.19
CA THR A 223 -0.05 -12.33 16.02
C THR A 223 1.41 -11.88 15.89
N ASP A 224 2.31 -12.82 15.70
CA ASP A 224 3.73 -12.55 15.52
C ASP A 224 4.05 -11.88 14.16
N LEU A 225 5.22 -11.24 14.10
CA LEU A 225 5.62 -10.47 12.92
C LEU A 225 5.93 -11.32 11.68
N LEU A 226 6.33 -12.58 11.85
CA LEU A 226 6.62 -13.46 10.71
C LEU A 226 5.31 -13.90 10.05
N THR A 227 4.33 -14.31 10.83
CA THR A 227 2.98 -14.59 10.34
C THR A 227 2.37 -13.37 9.65
N LEU A 228 2.49 -12.17 10.24
CA LEU A 228 2.05 -10.93 9.60
C LEU A 228 2.76 -10.66 8.28
N LYS A 229 4.07 -10.85 8.23
CA LYS A 229 4.85 -10.69 6.99
C LYS A 229 4.34 -11.62 5.89
N GLU A 230 4.04 -12.87 6.21
CA GLU A 230 3.51 -13.87 5.27
C GLU A 230 2.12 -13.48 4.77
N LEU A 231 1.17 -13.21 5.67
CA LEU A 231 -0.19 -12.78 5.33
C LEU A 231 -0.20 -11.54 4.44
N LEU A 232 0.67 -10.58 4.73
CA LEU A 232 0.78 -9.35 3.96
C LEU A 232 1.59 -9.53 2.66
N GLY A 233 2.36 -10.60 2.51
CA GLY A 233 3.27 -10.81 1.38
C GLY A 233 4.35 -9.72 1.29
N HIS A 234 4.99 -9.43 2.40
CA HIS A 234 6.13 -8.52 2.46
C HIS A 234 7.42 -9.28 2.16
N LYS A 235 8.22 -8.79 1.21
CA LYS A 235 9.53 -9.39 0.88
C LYS A 235 10.53 -9.26 2.03
N SER A 236 10.53 -8.09 2.69
CA SER A 236 11.42 -7.80 3.81
C SER A 236 10.61 -7.64 5.09
N ILE A 237 11.15 -8.15 6.20
CA ILE A 237 10.59 -7.97 7.54
C ILE A 237 10.52 -6.49 7.92
N ASN A 238 11.45 -5.66 7.42
CA ASN A 238 11.47 -4.23 7.67
C ASN A 238 10.16 -3.52 7.27
N SER A 239 9.47 -4.04 6.25
CA SER A 239 8.14 -3.54 5.86
C SER A 239 7.04 -3.88 6.87
N THR A 240 7.27 -4.82 7.78
CA THR A 240 6.34 -5.28 8.80
C THR A 240 6.65 -4.67 10.16
N VAL A 241 7.92 -4.34 10.43
CA VAL A 241 8.38 -3.72 11.69
C VAL A 241 7.61 -2.43 12.02
N ILE A 242 7.15 -1.69 11.02
CA ILE A 242 6.37 -0.46 11.23
C ILE A 242 5.13 -0.71 12.11
N TYR A 243 4.55 -1.91 12.10
CA TYR A 243 3.37 -2.25 12.91
C TYR A 243 3.68 -2.39 14.39
N ILE A 244 4.95 -2.59 14.77
CA ILE A 244 5.41 -2.50 16.16
C ILE A 244 5.21 -1.08 16.69
N HIS A 245 5.56 -0.08 15.87
CA HIS A 245 5.45 1.33 16.25
C HIS A 245 4.02 1.88 16.17
N LEU A 246 3.15 1.22 15.39
CA LEU A 246 1.76 1.62 15.22
C LEU A 246 0.84 1.04 16.29
N ALA A 247 1.17 -0.16 16.81
CA ALA A 247 0.38 -0.83 17.83
C ALA A 247 0.50 -0.10 19.18
N SER A 248 -0.62 0.02 19.91
CA SER A 248 -0.60 0.55 21.25
C SER A 248 -0.01 -0.47 22.23
N TYR A 249 0.88 -0.02 23.10
CA TYR A 249 1.50 -0.87 24.13
C TYR A 249 0.47 -1.42 25.11
N SER A 250 -0.60 -0.67 25.38
CA SER A 250 -1.68 -1.09 26.30
C SER A 250 -2.51 -2.27 25.82
N SER A 251 -2.51 -2.57 24.51
CA SER A 251 -3.23 -3.72 23.96
C SER A 251 -2.42 -5.01 24.01
N ARG A 252 -1.14 -4.95 24.37
CA ARG A 252 -0.32 -6.12 24.65
C ARG A 252 -0.36 -6.38 26.14
N ASN A 253 -0.71 -7.60 26.54
CA ASN A 253 -0.53 -8.08 27.92
C ASN A 253 0.99 -8.24 28.22
N ILE A 254 1.74 -7.16 28.10
CA ILE A 254 3.16 -7.14 28.46
C ILE A 254 3.22 -6.90 29.95
N CYS A 255 3.49 -7.97 30.69
CA CYS A 255 3.76 -7.92 32.10
C CYS A 255 5.27 -8.01 32.34
N SER A 256 5.80 -7.21 33.25
CA SER A 256 7.19 -7.31 33.65
C SER A 256 7.52 -8.71 34.14
N PRO A 257 8.64 -9.33 33.77
CA PRO A 257 9.08 -10.57 34.36
C PRO A 257 9.16 -10.49 35.91
N PHE A 258 9.47 -9.33 36.45
CA PHE A 258 9.52 -9.10 37.89
C PHE A 258 8.13 -9.17 38.53
N ASP A 259 7.09 -8.69 37.90
CA ASP A 259 5.71 -8.77 38.34
C ASP A 259 5.17 -10.20 38.27
N GLN A 260 5.75 -11.03 37.39
CA GLN A 260 5.42 -12.46 37.25
C GLN A 260 6.12 -13.35 38.28
N MET A 261 7.11 -12.85 39.00
CA MET A 261 7.87 -13.63 39.99
C MET A 261 7.13 -13.87 41.33
N GLY A 262 5.82 -13.49 41.37
CA GLY A 262 4.89 -13.92 42.45
C GLY A 262 5.43 -13.70 43.85
N GLY A 263 5.66 -12.49 44.26
CA GLY A 263 5.92 -12.12 45.62
C GLY A 263 4.88 -11.09 46.07
N ALA A 264 3.97 -11.46 46.93
CA ALA A 264 3.17 -10.48 47.64
C ALA A 264 4.14 -9.52 48.33
N LEU A 265 4.18 -8.25 47.86
CA LEU A 265 4.77 -7.18 48.64
C LEU A 265 3.89 -7.02 49.90
N HIS A 266 4.25 -7.75 50.95
CA HIS A 266 3.76 -7.41 52.27
C HIS A 266 4.38 -6.07 52.66
N VAL A 267 3.57 -5.01 52.61
CA VAL A 267 3.80 -3.76 53.30
C VAL A 267 3.05 -3.83 54.63
#